data_0becf6b94429fd56193725d86d17bea7
#
_entry.id   0becf6b94429fd56193725d86d17bea7
#
_cell.length_a   1.000
_cell.length_b   1.000
_cell.length_c   1.000
_cell.angle_alpha   90.00
_cell.angle_beta   90.00
_cell.angle_gamma   90.00
#
_symmetry.space_group_name_H-M   'P 1'
#
loop_
_entity.id
_entity.type
_entity.pdbx_description
1 polymer ?
#
loop_
_entity_poly.entity_id
_entity_poly.type
_entity_poly.pdbx_seq_one_letter_code
_entity_poly.pdbx_strand_id
1 'polypeptide(L)'
;MTFSTNDPLDFLNNSQGIPAGEQTDLIQQLLYEIIRVKELIAYYDSIPNGAGQLGSSILTELVNEAYNSLVNYDTVLMKKYYDLLLNCD
;
A
#
# COMPACT_ATOMS: atom_id res chain seq x y z
N MET A 1 9.83 0.60 -23.09
CA MET A 1 11.17 1.18 -23.09
C MET A 1 12.05 0.44 -22.11
N THR A 2 13.25 0.12 -22.53
CA THR A 2 14.19 -0.57 -21.66
C THR A 2 15.11 0.46 -21.01
N PHE A 3 15.21 0.42 -19.71
CA PHE A 3 16.15 1.28 -19.01
C PHE A 3 17.56 0.77 -19.21
N SER A 4 18.45 1.67 -19.49
CA SER A 4 19.87 1.33 -19.58
C SER A 4 20.46 1.31 -18.16
N THR A 5 21.67 0.76 -18.07
CA THR A 5 22.40 0.77 -16.81
C THR A 5 22.76 2.17 -16.33
N ASN A 6 22.63 3.17 -17.21
CA ASN A 6 22.90 4.55 -16.88
C ASN A 6 21.66 5.31 -16.42
N ASP A 7 20.53 4.64 -16.30
CA ASP A 7 19.30 5.25 -15.87
C ASP A 7 19.40 5.60 -14.38
N PRO A 8 19.10 6.85 -13.99
CA PRO A 8 19.13 7.24 -12.58
C PRO A 8 18.23 6.39 -11.70
N LEU A 9 17.13 5.87 -12.23
CA LEU A 9 16.24 5.02 -11.47
C LEU A 9 16.90 3.69 -11.11
N ASP A 10 17.69 3.14 -12.01
CA ASP A 10 18.45 1.93 -11.71
C ASP A 10 19.39 2.14 -10.54
N PHE A 11 20.06 3.28 -10.53
CA PHE A 11 20.96 3.63 -9.44
C PHE A 11 20.24 3.68 -8.10
N LEU A 12 19.10 4.37 -8.05
CA LEU A 12 18.32 4.49 -6.84
C LEU A 12 17.80 3.14 -6.35
N ASN A 13 17.36 2.30 -7.26
CA ASN A 13 16.86 0.99 -6.91
C ASN A 13 17.97 0.11 -6.35
N ASN A 14 19.14 0.18 -6.91
CA ASN A 14 20.28 -0.59 -6.42
C ASN A 14 20.65 -0.16 -5.01
N SER A 15 20.55 1.12 -4.70
CA SER A 15 20.87 1.61 -3.36
C SER A 15 19.87 1.13 -2.32
N GLN A 16 18.67 0.75 -2.73
CA GLN A 16 17.64 0.24 -1.84
C GLN A 16 17.55 -1.28 -1.82
N GLY A 17 18.29 -1.94 -2.67
CA GLY A 17 18.32 -3.39 -2.71
C GLY A 17 17.11 -4.05 -3.35
N ILE A 18 16.19 -3.27 -3.93
CA ILE A 18 15.00 -3.78 -4.61
C ILE A 18 15.05 -3.34 -6.06
N PRO A 19 14.93 -4.28 -7.02
CA PRO A 19 14.92 -3.92 -8.44
C PRO A 19 13.78 -2.96 -8.78
N ALA A 20 14.01 -2.12 -9.79
CA ALA A 20 13.05 -1.09 -10.20
C ALA A 20 11.67 -1.67 -10.49
N GLY A 21 11.61 -2.79 -11.21
CA GLY A 21 10.35 -3.42 -11.55
C GLY A 21 9.57 -3.86 -10.32
N GLU A 22 10.27 -4.45 -9.35
CA GLU A 22 9.63 -4.92 -8.12
C GLU A 22 9.12 -3.77 -7.27
N GLN A 23 9.82 -2.65 -7.23
CA GLN A 23 9.34 -1.47 -6.50
C GLN A 23 8.09 -0.91 -7.14
N THR A 24 8.07 -0.80 -8.46
CA THR A 24 6.91 -0.30 -9.19
C THR A 24 5.72 -1.22 -8.99
N ASP A 25 5.94 -2.53 -9.08
CA ASP A 25 4.88 -3.50 -8.88
C ASP A 25 4.34 -3.43 -7.45
N LEU A 26 5.21 -3.28 -6.47
CA LEU A 26 4.79 -3.16 -5.07
C LEU A 26 3.94 -1.92 -4.86
N ILE A 27 4.33 -0.78 -5.42
CA ILE A 27 3.56 0.46 -5.32
C ILE A 27 2.18 0.27 -5.95
N GLN A 28 2.12 -0.31 -7.14
CA GLN A 28 0.86 -0.54 -7.83
C GLN A 28 -0.03 -1.50 -7.05
N GLN A 29 0.53 -2.57 -6.54
CA GLN A 29 -0.21 -3.56 -5.76
C GLN A 29 -0.71 -2.96 -4.45
N LEU A 30 0.12 -2.16 -3.79
CA LEU A 30 -0.29 -1.50 -2.56
C LEU A 30 -1.42 -0.51 -2.81
N LEU A 31 -1.33 0.30 -3.87
CA LEU A 31 -2.39 1.22 -4.23
C LEU A 31 -3.70 0.48 -4.54
N TYR A 32 -3.62 -0.64 -5.23
CA TYR A 32 -4.78 -1.45 -5.53
C TYR A 32 -5.45 -1.95 -4.23
N GLU A 33 -4.65 -2.44 -3.29
CA GLU A 33 -5.18 -2.92 -2.01
C GLU A 33 -5.76 -1.77 -1.17
N ILE A 34 -5.16 -0.60 -1.22
CA ILE A 34 -5.71 0.59 -0.55
C ILE A 34 -7.11 0.90 -1.09
N ILE A 35 -7.27 0.89 -2.42
CA ILE A 35 -8.56 1.14 -3.04
C ILE A 35 -9.57 0.09 -2.60
N ARG A 36 -9.20 -1.17 -2.65
CA ARG A 36 -10.07 -2.27 -2.24
C ARG A 36 -10.51 -2.13 -0.78
N VAL A 37 -9.56 -1.85 0.11
CA VAL A 37 -9.86 -1.72 1.54
C VAL A 37 -10.69 -0.48 1.82
N LYS A 38 -10.50 0.61 1.07
CA LYS A 38 -11.36 1.80 1.21
C LYS A 38 -12.82 1.48 0.87
N GLU A 39 -13.07 0.64 -0.11
CA GLU A 39 -14.42 0.17 -0.39
C GLU A 39 -14.97 -0.66 0.76
N LEU A 40 -14.12 -1.47 1.37
CA LEU A 40 -14.49 -2.27 2.54
C LEU A 40 -14.83 -1.36 3.73
N ILE A 41 -14.06 -0.28 3.93
CA ILE A 41 -14.35 0.72 4.98
C ILE A 41 -15.74 1.32 4.76
N ALA A 42 -16.04 1.69 3.52
CA ALA A 42 -17.35 2.25 3.18
C ALA A 42 -18.48 1.26 3.50
N TYR A 43 -18.24 -0.01 3.23
CA TYR A 43 -19.20 -1.05 3.59
C TYR A 43 -19.43 -1.12 5.10
N TYR A 44 -18.36 -1.16 5.88
CA TYR A 44 -18.48 -1.21 7.34
C TYR A 44 -19.19 0.04 7.89
N ASP A 45 -18.90 1.22 7.32
CA ASP A 45 -19.55 2.46 7.73
C ASP A 45 -21.05 2.46 7.41
N SER A 46 -21.47 1.68 6.42
CA SER A 46 -22.88 1.60 6.04
C SER A 46 -23.69 0.66 6.94
N ILE A 47 -23.06 -0.11 7.80
CA ILE A 47 -23.76 -1.03 8.68
C ILE A 47 -24.56 -0.26 9.72
N PRO A 48 -25.88 -0.56 9.86
CA PRO A 48 -26.74 0.20 10.76
C PRO A 48 -26.30 0.16 12.22
N ASN A 49 -26.65 1.21 12.95
CA ASN A 49 -26.44 1.33 14.39
C ASN A 49 -24.97 1.36 14.81
N GLY A 50 -24.09 1.72 13.90
CA GLY A 50 -22.66 1.82 14.20
C GLY A 50 -21.98 0.48 14.43
N ALA A 51 -22.59 -0.62 14.01
CA ALA A 51 -22.05 -1.96 14.27
C ALA A 51 -20.71 -2.19 13.54
N GLY A 52 -20.46 -1.48 12.45
CA GLY A 52 -19.21 -1.60 11.70
C GLY A 52 -18.11 -0.61 12.10
N GLN A 53 -18.36 0.25 13.09
CA GLN A 53 -17.45 1.35 13.40
C GLN A 53 -16.06 0.91 13.84
N LEU A 54 -15.97 -0.12 14.65
CA LEU A 54 -14.66 -0.61 15.09
C LEU A 54 -13.86 -1.15 13.92
N GLY A 55 -14.48 -1.96 13.07
CA GLY A 55 -13.83 -2.48 11.88
C GLY A 55 -13.39 -1.37 10.95
N SER A 56 -14.27 -0.40 10.71
CA SER A 56 -13.97 0.77 9.88
C SER A 56 -12.77 1.54 10.42
N SER A 57 -12.73 1.77 11.73
CA SER A 57 -11.63 2.51 12.37
C SER A 57 -10.30 1.78 12.22
N ILE A 58 -10.29 0.48 12.42
CA ILE A 58 -9.06 -0.33 12.29
C ILE A 58 -8.55 -0.28 10.84
N LEU A 59 -9.45 -0.48 9.87
CA LEU A 59 -9.07 -0.45 8.46
C LEU A 59 -8.59 0.93 8.04
N THR A 60 -9.23 1.98 8.53
CA THR A 60 -8.82 3.36 8.23
C THR A 60 -7.40 3.61 8.71
N GLU A 61 -7.07 3.15 9.91
CA GLU A 61 -5.72 3.28 10.45
C GLU A 61 -4.69 2.57 9.57
N LEU A 62 -5.00 1.35 9.14
CA LEU A 62 -4.10 0.60 8.25
C LEU A 62 -3.90 1.30 6.92
N VAL A 63 -4.96 1.84 6.33
CA VAL A 63 -4.88 2.56 5.07
C VAL A 63 -4.03 3.82 5.23
N ASN A 64 -4.21 4.55 6.33
CA ASN A 64 -3.41 5.76 6.59
C ASN A 64 -1.93 5.44 6.71
N GLU A 65 -1.58 4.35 7.41
CA GLU A 65 -0.19 3.93 7.53
C GLU A 65 0.37 3.46 6.19
N ALA A 66 -0.45 2.80 5.37
CA ALA A 66 -0.03 2.42 4.03
C ALA A 66 0.28 3.65 3.17
N TYR A 67 -0.55 4.70 3.24
CA TYR A 67 -0.26 5.96 2.56
C TYR A 67 1.05 6.57 3.05
N ASN A 68 1.28 6.57 4.36
CA ASN A 68 2.51 7.11 4.91
C ASN A 68 3.74 6.38 4.38
N SER A 69 3.65 5.07 4.22
CA SER A 69 4.77 4.30 3.66
C SER A 69 5.06 4.72 2.21
N LEU A 70 4.02 5.05 1.45
CA LEU A 70 4.19 5.55 0.08
C LEU A 70 4.78 6.96 0.07
N VAL A 71 4.27 7.85 0.92
CA VAL A 71 4.76 9.22 0.99
C VAL A 71 6.23 9.26 1.37
N ASN A 72 6.64 8.39 2.29
CA ASN A 72 8.02 8.32 2.77
C ASN A 72 8.90 7.43 1.90
N TYR A 73 8.33 6.81 0.87
CA TYR A 73 9.03 5.88 -0.01
C TYR A 73 9.76 4.80 0.78
N ASP A 74 9.09 4.26 1.78
CA ASP A 74 9.65 3.23 2.65
C ASP A 74 9.20 1.86 2.16
N THR A 75 10.05 1.21 1.37
CA THR A 75 9.69 -0.05 0.71
C THR A 75 9.47 -1.19 1.71
N VAL A 76 10.15 -1.17 2.84
CA VAL A 76 9.94 -2.17 3.89
C VAL A 76 8.54 -2.03 4.48
N LEU A 77 8.13 -0.80 4.79
CA LEU A 77 6.78 -0.55 5.31
C LEU A 77 5.72 -0.77 4.25
N MET A 78 5.99 -0.42 2.99
CA MET A 78 5.06 -0.71 1.89
C MET A 78 4.74 -2.21 1.84
N LYS A 79 5.76 -3.05 1.94
CA LYS A 79 5.57 -4.50 1.91
C LYS A 79 4.79 -4.98 3.12
N LYS A 80 5.11 -4.45 4.29
CA LYS A 80 4.39 -4.77 5.52
C LYS A 80 2.90 -4.45 5.39
N TYR A 81 2.58 -3.25 4.95
CA TYR A 81 1.18 -2.84 4.86
C TYR A 81 0.46 -3.49 3.69
N TYR A 82 1.17 -3.79 2.61
CA TYR A 82 0.59 -4.60 1.55
C TYR A 82 0.11 -5.95 2.10
N ASP A 83 0.96 -6.63 2.85
CA ASP A 83 0.62 -7.93 3.43
C ASP A 83 -0.54 -7.82 4.41
N LEU A 84 -0.56 -6.76 5.22
CA LEU A 84 -1.65 -6.55 6.19
C LEU A 84 -2.98 -6.26 5.48
N LEU A 85 -2.97 -5.37 4.48
CA LEU A 85 -4.19 -5.04 3.74
C LEU A 85 -4.71 -6.23 2.95
N LEU A 86 -3.81 -7.03 2.40
CA LEU A 86 -4.19 -8.21 1.62
C LEU A 86 -5.06 -9.16 2.42
N ASN A 87 -4.85 -9.24 3.72
CA ASN A 87 -5.60 -10.11 4.63
C ASN A 87 -6.87 -9.48 5.18
N CYS A 88 -7.19 -8.25 4.82
CA CYS A 88 -8.42 -7.61 5.27
C CYS A 88 -9.61 -8.06 4.41
N ASP A 89 -10.72 -8.37 5.08
CA ASP A 89 -11.97 -8.74 4.41
C ASP A 89 -13.10 -7.81 4.79
#